data_9dc18a64830b2971f52a19ff9f1ea68e
#
_entry.id   9dc18a64830b2971f52a19ff9f1ea68e
#
_cell.length_a   1.000
_cell.length_b   1.000
_cell.length_c   1.000
_cell.angle_alpha   90.00
_cell.angle_beta   90.00
_cell.angle_gamma   90.00
#
_symmetry.space_group_name_H-M   'P 1'
#
loop_
_entity.id
_entity.type
_entity.pdbx_description
1 polymer ?
#
loop_
_entity_poly.entity_id
_entity_poly.type
_entity_poly.pdbx_seq_one_letter_code
_entity_poly.pdbx_strand_id
1 'polypeptide(L)'
;FWQKTGFSVFTKGKEDFFKAEIPQLDCTEPLSEAVFKFLQEEIRAVGKEFRETSLLDDHGWSKEYFFVRDSTYIRTFEKGLCIPEVVSLEEYRCFFPDWAAHEGIWIKGRNFVWNGSAIQELEMADLFEGSSEGDWLAVLEKELEVAGVQEWTENYSLKPTRQFFITREGLNLIFQRYELGGYYSQTSKMVPWNRLNSILKPDTPVTRWVEKELQKQR
;
A
#
# COMPACT_ATOMS: atom_id res chain seq x y z
N PHE A 1 9.59 0.34 -19.45
CA PHE A 1 10.95 0.46 -18.91
C PHE A 1 10.87 0.83 -17.43
N TRP A 2 11.38 -0.01 -16.54
CA TRP A 2 11.44 0.25 -15.11
C TRP A 2 12.76 0.94 -14.80
N GLN A 3 12.74 2.20 -14.39
CA GLN A 3 13.86 2.73 -13.62
C GLN A 3 13.70 2.26 -12.17
N LYS A 4 14.58 1.36 -11.76
CA LYS A 4 14.58 0.88 -10.39
C LYS A 4 15.60 1.71 -9.61
N THR A 5 15.12 2.40 -8.58
CA THR A 5 16.01 3.00 -7.59
C THR A 5 16.12 2.00 -6.45
N GLY A 6 17.28 1.34 -6.36
CA GLY A 6 17.56 0.40 -5.29
C GLY A 6 18.91 0.70 -4.65
N PHE A 7 19.04 0.39 -3.38
CA PHE A 7 20.34 0.38 -2.71
C PHE A 7 20.40 -0.75 -1.69
N SER A 8 21.61 -1.28 -1.51
CA SER A 8 21.89 -2.35 -0.58
C SER A 8 22.90 -1.87 0.45
N VAL A 9 22.78 -2.32 1.68
CA VAL A 9 23.73 -2.06 2.75
C VAL A 9 24.32 -3.39 3.20
N PHE A 10 25.65 -3.46 3.20
CA PHE A 10 26.37 -4.61 3.73
C PHE A 10 27.23 -4.16 4.91
N THR A 11 27.10 -4.82 6.04
CA THR A 11 27.93 -4.56 7.21
C THR A 11 29.10 -5.51 7.29
N LYS A 12 30.22 -5.05 7.83
CA LYS A 12 31.47 -5.79 7.87
C LYS A 12 31.37 -6.99 8.83
N GLY A 13 31.35 -8.19 8.28
CA GLY A 13 31.41 -9.45 9.04
C GLY A 13 30.08 -10.17 9.29
N LYS A 14 28.95 -9.55 8.95
CA LYS A 14 27.61 -10.13 8.93
C LYS A 14 26.79 -9.42 7.86
N GLU A 15 25.86 -10.14 7.24
CA GLU A 15 25.15 -9.65 6.06
C GLU A 15 23.78 -9.09 6.43
N ASP A 16 23.76 -7.84 6.87
CA ASP A 16 22.50 -7.10 6.86
C ASP A 16 22.17 -6.68 5.42
N PHE A 17 20.98 -6.94 4.99
CA PHE A 17 20.55 -6.65 3.64
C PHE A 17 19.37 -5.69 3.63
N PHE A 18 19.61 -4.50 3.06
CA PHE A 18 18.53 -3.52 2.81
C PHE A 18 18.35 -3.36 1.30
N LYS A 19 17.12 -3.60 0.83
CA LYS A 19 16.75 -3.39 -0.57
C LYS A 19 15.46 -2.60 -0.65
N ALA A 20 15.45 -1.54 -1.46
CA ALA A 20 14.23 -0.83 -1.80
C ALA A 20 14.19 -0.53 -3.30
N GLU A 21 13.01 -0.66 -3.89
CA GLU A 21 12.79 -0.40 -5.32
C GLU A 21 11.50 0.38 -5.51
N ILE A 22 11.57 1.50 -6.24
CA ILE A 22 10.41 2.30 -6.65
C ILE A 22 10.22 2.12 -8.15
N PRO A 23 9.01 1.81 -8.65
CA PRO A 23 8.75 1.74 -10.07
C PRO A 23 8.82 3.12 -10.72
N GLN A 24 9.13 3.15 -12.00
CA GLN A 24 8.93 4.36 -12.79
C GLN A 24 7.43 4.66 -12.89
N LEU A 25 7.06 5.90 -12.56
CA LEU A 25 5.69 6.37 -12.65
C LEU A 25 5.51 7.07 -14.02
N ASP A 26 4.79 6.40 -14.93
CA ASP A 26 4.58 6.88 -16.30
C ASP A 26 3.41 7.86 -16.41
N CYS A 27 2.87 8.30 -15.29
CA CYS A 27 1.85 9.33 -15.27
C CYS A 27 2.47 10.72 -15.33
N THR A 28 1.68 11.66 -15.80
CA THR A 28 2.10 13.02 -16.08
C THR A 28 2.54 13.76 -14.81
N GLU A 29 3.63 14.49 -14.90
CA GLU A 29 4.01 15.50 -13.89
C GLU A 29 2.86 16.50 -13.60
N PRO A 30 2.78 17.07 -12.39
CA PRO A 30 3.80 17.07 -11.35
C PRO A 30 3.63 15.97 -10.30
N LEU A 31 2.50 15.26 -10.27
CA LEU A 31 2.18 14.29 -9.19
C LEU A 31 3.17 13.13 -9.16
N SER A 32 3.48 12.53 -10.31
CA SER A 32 4.39 11.38 -10.37
C SER A 32 5.78 11.71 -9.86
N GLU A 33 6.30 12.89 -10.20
CA GLU A 33 7.60 13.36 -9.71
C GLU A 33 7.58 13.62 -8.20
N ALA A 34 6.53 14.28 -7.70
CA ALA A 34 6.37 14.56 -6.29
C ALA A 34 6.25 13.28 -5.45
N VAL A 35 5.47 12.29 -5.91
CA VAL A 35 5.33 10.98 -5.26
C VAL A 35 6.67 10.24 -5.28
N PHE A 36 7.34 10.21 -6.42
CA PHE A 36 8.64 9.54 -6.53
C PHE A 36 9.67 10.13 -5.56
N LYS A 37 9.76 11.47 -5.50
CA LYS A 37 10.66 12.17 -4.57
C LYS A 37 10.31 11.87 -3.11
N PHE A 38 9.03 11.93 -2.77
CA PHE A 38 8.53 11.61 -1.42
C PHE A 38 8.92 10.19 -0.99
N LEU A 39 8.67 9.19 -1.84
CA LEU A 39 9.05 7.81 -1.56
C LEU A 39 10.56 7.61 -1.47
N GLN A 40 11.35 8.33 -2.28
CA GLN A 40 12.81 8.30 -2.17
C GLN A 40 13.29 8.83 -0.82
N GLU A 41 12.69 9.92 -0.33
CA GLU A 41 13.05 10.50 0.96
C GLU A 41 12.72 9.55 2.11
N GLU A 42 11.52 8.92 2.09
CA GLU A 42 11.16 7.88 3.06
C GLU A 42 12.15 6.69 3.03
N ILE A 43 12.47 6.18 1.84
CA ILE A 43 13.40 5.04 1.71
C ILE A 43 14.79 5.40 2.22
N ARG A 44 15.27 6.62 1.94
CA ARG A 44 16.56 7.08 2.45
C ARG A 44 16.57 7.18 3.97
N ALA A 45 15.48 7.67 4.57
CA ALA A 45 15.35 7.76 6.03
C ALA A 45 15.39 6.36 6.67
N VAL A 46 14.58 5.42 6.15
CA VAL A 46 14.55 4.02 6.62
C VAL A 46 15.91 3.34 6.42
N GLY A 47 16.55 3.53 5.25
CA GLY A 47 17.86 2.94 4.99
C GLY A 47 18.98 3.53 5.84
N LYS A 48 18.88 4.80 6.25
CA LYS A 48 19.79 5.41 7.21
C LYS A 48 19.62 4.77 8.59
N GLU A 49 18.38 4.66 9.07
CA GLU A 49 18.05 4.06 10.35
C GLU A 49 18.48 2.58 10.40
N PHE A 50 18.20 1.81 9.36
CA PHE A 50 18.64 0.42 9.22
C PHE A 50 20.16 0.31 9.38
N ARG A 51 20.94 1.18 8.72
CA ARG A 51 22.40 1.21 8.82
C ARG A 51 22.87 1.56 10.22
N GLU A 52 22.26 2.57 10.83
CA GLU A 52 22.63 3.01 12.18
C GLU A 52 22.36 1.90 13.21
N THR A 53 21.25 1.18 13.07
CA THR A 53 20.89 0.03 13.90
C THR A 53 21.85 -1.14 13.71
N SER A 54 22.22 -1.44 12.46
CA SER A 54 23.18 -2.50 12.13
C SER A 54 24.58 -2.26 12.73
N LEU A 55 24.91 -1.02 13.07
CA LEU A 55 26.20 -0.66 13.70
C LEU A 55 26.15 -0.68 15.23
N LEU A 56 24.99 -0.85 15.84
CA LEU A 56 24.84 -0.91 17.29
C LEU A 56 25.25 -2.28 17.83
N ASP A 57 25.74 -2.31 19.08
CA ASP A 57 26.04 -3.55 19.79
C ASP A 57 24.77 -4.36 20.07
N ASP A 58 24.92 -5.61 20.43
CA ASP A 58 23.98 -6.74 20.48
C ASP A 58 22.52 -6.52 20.92
N HIS A 59 22.10 -5.31 21.26
CA HIS A 59 20.74 -4.99 21.71
C HIS A 59 20.12 -3.74 21.05
N GLY A 60 20.66 -3.31 19.91
CA GLY A 60 20.17 -2.14 19.18
C GLY A 60 18.83 -2.40 18.50
N TRP A 61 17.74 -1.98 19.12
CA TRP A 61 16.42 -1.96 18.52
C TRP A 61 16.10 -0.58 17.96
N SER A 62 15.68 -0.51 16.71
CA SER A 62 15.03 0.70 16.20
C SER A 62 13.64 0.84 16.82
N LYS A 63 13.33 2.06 17.32
CA LYS A 63 12.05 2.34 17.94
C LYS A 63 10.86 2.34 16.98
N GLU A 64 11.10 2.68 15.73
CA GLU A 64 10.02 2.81 14.72
C GLU A 64 9.85 1.57 13.85
N TYR A 65 10.94 0.86 13.53
CA TYR A 65 10.91 -0.24 12.56
C TYR A 65 11.35 -1.57 13.14
N PHE A 66 11.71 -1.62 14.41
CA PHE A 66 12.15 -2.85 15.10
C PHE A 66 13.32 -3.56 14.40
N PHE A 67 14.21 -2.81 13.75
CA PHE A 67 15.39 -3.41 13.14
C PHE A 67 16.28 -4.01 14.21
N VAL A 68 16.79 -5.18 13.90
CA VAL A 68 17.73 -5.93 14.73
C VAL A 68 18.95 -6.20 13.87
N ARG A 69 20.08 -6.35 14.49
CA ARG A 69 21.31 -6.76 13.80
C ARG A 69 21.12 -8.07 13.06
N ASP A 70 21.81 -8.22 11.93
CA ASP A 70 21.74 -9.41 11.06
C ASP A 70 20.32 -9.63 10.49
N SER A 71 19.77 -8.60 9.87
CA SER A 71 18.41 -8.60 9.34
C SER A 71 18.38 -8.36 7.85
N THR A 72 17.38 -8.93 7.20
CA THR A 72 16.99 -8.57 5.82
C THR A 72 15.78 -7.66 5.83
N TYR A 73 15.86 -6.54 5.12
CA TYR A 73 14.75 -5.65 4.89
C TYR A 73 14.55 -5.41 3.39
N ILE A 74 13.37 -5.69 2.90
CA ILE A 74 12.98 -5.47 1.50
C ILE A 74 11.76 -4.59 1.47
N ARG A 75 11.78 -3.54 0.62
CA ARG A 75 10.66 -2.65 0.37
C ARG A 75 10.51 -2.45 -1.13
N THR A 76 9.40 -2.90 -1.68
CA THR A 76 9.10 -2.77 -3.10
C THR A 76 7.71 -2.21 -3.31
N PHE A 77 7.47 -1.65 -4.50
CA PHE A 77 6.18 -1.09 -4.85
C PHE A 77 5.75 -1.65 -6.20
N GLU A 78 4.47 -2.01 -6.28
CA GLU A 78 3.80 -2.31 -7.53
C GLU A 78 2.87 -1.17 -7.93
N LYS A 79 2.80 -0.89 -9.23
CA LYS A 79 1.98 0.19 -9.76
C LYS A 79 0.54 -0.26 -9.91
N GLY A 80 -0.37 0.43 -9.23
CA GLY A 80 -1.80 0.39 -9.47
C GLY A 80 -2.23 1.41 -10.52
N LEU A 81 -3.16 2.30 -10.16
CA LEU A 81 -3.61 3.39 -11.02
C LEU A 81 -2.55 4.50 -11.08
N CYS A 82 -2.22 4.95 -12.28
CA CYS A 82 -1.35 6.10 -12.52
C CYS A 82 -2.00 6.98 -13.59
N ILE A 83 -2.54 8.11 -13.16
CA ILE A 83 -3.16 9.15 -13.98
C ILE A 83 -2.69 10.52 -13.49
N PRO A 84 -2.93 11.62 -14.21
CA PRO A 84 -2.37 12.93 -13.83
C PRO A 84 -2.70 13.42 -12.43
N GLU A 85 -3.86 13.02 -11.90
CA GLU A 85 -4.34 13.47 -10.60
C GLU A 85 -4.26 12.39 -9.50
N VAL A 86 -3.97 11.13 -9.85
CA VAL A 86 -3.95 9.99 -8.91
C VAL A 86 -2.77 9.06 -9.21
N VAL A 87 -1.98 8.78 -8.18
CA VAL A 87 -0.96 7.71 -8.19
C VAL A 87 -1.29 6.73 -7.07
N SER A 88 -1.50 5.48 -7.44
CA SER A 88 -1.76 4.40 -6.49
C SER A 88 -0.70 3.32 -6.63
N LEU A 89 -0.20 2.86 -5.51
CA LEU A 89 0.85 1.86 -5.41
C LEU A 89 0.48 0.82 -4.36
N GLU A 90 0.82 -0.42 -4.61
CA GLU A 90 0.87 -1.47 -3.59
C GLU A 90 2.31 -1.55 -3.06
N GLU A 91 2.51 -1.28 -1.79
CA GLU A 91 3.79 -1.36 -1.12
C GLU A 91 3.92 -2.70 -0.42
N TYR A 92 4.96 -3.45 -0.76
CA TYR A 92 5.35 -4.67 -0.09
C TYR A 92 6.56 -4.40 0.80
N ARG A 93 6.47 -4.80 2.06
CA ARG A 93 7.56 -4.78 3.03
C ARG A 93 7.81 -6.18 3.56
N CYS A 94 9.05 -6.59 3.54
CA CYS A 94 9.50 -7.84 4.15
C CYS A 94 10.64 -7.52 5.13
N PHE A 95 10.52 -8.03 6.33
CA PHE A 95 11.56 -7.95 7.33
C PHE A 95 11.84 -9.35 7.87
N PHE A 96 13.08 -9.78 7.80
CA PHE A 96 13.51 -11.09 8.25
C PHE A 96 14.73 -10.93 9.16
N PRO A 97 14.54 -10.91 10.49
CA PRO A 97 15.66 -10.97 11.44
C PRO A 97 16.23 -12.39 11.50
N ASP A 98 17.53 -12.51 11.67
CA ASP A 98 18.27 -13.77 11.60
C ASP A 98 17.78 -14.84 12.60
N TRP A 99 17.21 -14.39 13.73
CA TRP A 99 16.66 -15.27 14.77
C TRP A 99 15.20 -15.68 14.56
N ALA A 100 14.51 -15.11 13.60
CA ALA A 100 13.09 -15.40 13.38
C ALA A 100 12.90 -16.69 12.59
N ALA A 101 11.89 -17.46 12.98
CA ALA A 101 11.52 -18.69 12.25
C ALA A 101 10.95 -18.39 10.85
N HIS A 102 10.45 -17.16 10.63
CA HIS A 102 9.87 -16.72 9.36
C HIS A 102 9.87 -15.19 9.28
N GLU A 103 9.78 -14.70 8.06
CA GLU A 103 9.71 -13.27 7.76
C GLU A 103 8.42 -12.60 8.26
N GLY A 104 8.54 -11.34 8.68
CA GLY A 104 7.41 -10.42 8.80
C GLY A 104 7.13 -9.82 7.42
N ILE A 105 5.91 -9.95 6.94
CA ILE A 105 5.46 -9.34 5.68
C ILE A 105 4.30 -8.41 5.96
N TRP A 106 4.35 -7.22 5.36
CA TRP A 106 3.27 -6.25 5.37
C TRP A 106 3.02 -5.76 3.95
N ILE A 107 1.74 -5.65 3.59
CA ILE A 107 1.32 -4.97 2.37
C ILE A 107 0.56 -3.71 2.77
N LYS A 108 0.88 -2.60 2.10
CA LYS A 108 0.22 -1.32 2.31
C LYS A 108 -0.19 -0.73 0.96
N GLY A 109 -1.41 -0.22 0.87
CA GLY A 109 -1.80 0.64 -0.24
C GLY A 109 -1.30 2.07 0.01
N ARG A 110 -0.68 2.67 -0.99
CA ARG A 110 -0.20 4.05 -0.98
C ARG A 110 -0.91 4.79 -2.12
N ASN A 111 -1.85 5.63 -1.78
CA ASN A 111 -2.72 6.31 -2.75
C ASN A 111 -2.52 7.81 -2.62
N PHE A 112 -2.07 8.45 -3.67
CA PHE A 112 -1.73 9.87 -3.67
C PHE A 112 -2.59 10.62 -4.66
N VAL A 113 -3.05 11.80 -4.26
CA VAL A 113 -3.70 12.77 -5.14
C VAL A 113 -2.95 14.10 -5.12
N TRP A 114 -3.13 14.87 -6.19
CA TRP A 114 -2.64 16.24 -6.30
C TRP A 114 -3.75 17.21 -5.93
N ASN A 115 -3.54 18.02 -4.88
CA ASN A 115 -4.51 19.03 -4.45
C ASN A 115 -4.31 20.41 -5.11
N GLY A 116 -3.46 20.49 -6.13
CA GLY A 116 -3.09 21.73 -6.82
C GLY A 116 -1.77 22.36 -6.35
N SER A 117 -1.26 21.98 -5.17
CA SER A 117 -0.01 22.53 -4.61
C SER A 117 0.91 21.46 -4.00
N ALA A 118 0.36 20.35 -3.52
CA ALA A 118 1.10 19.29 -2.85
C ALA A 118 0.44 17.92 -3.07
N ILE A 119 1.19 16.88 -2.77
CA ILE A 119 0.64 15.51 -2.68
C ILE A 119 -0.11 15.35 -1.36
N GLN A 120 -1.21 14.62 -1.43
CA GLN A 120 -1.97 14.17 -0.28
C GLN A 120 -2.16 12.65 -0.39
N GLU A 121 -1.88 11.93 0.67
CA GLU A 121 -2.19 10.48 0.73
C GLU A 121 -3.68 10.33 1.06
N LEU A 122 -4.39 9.50 0.27
CA LEU A 122 -5.81 9.23 0.43
C LEU A 122 -6.06 8.13 1.46
N GLU A 123 -7.00 8.38 2.33
CA GLU A 123 -7.64 7.38 3.16
C GLU A 123 -8.92 6.84 2.49
N MET A 124 -9.43 5.72 2.98
CA MET A 124 -10.64 5.12 2.41
C MET A 124 -11.85 6.05 2.52
N ALA A 125 -11.99 6.78 3.63
CA ALA A 125 -13.04 7.76 3.83
C ALA A 125 -13.01 8.95 2.83
N ASP A 126 -11.89 9.19 2.17
CA ASP A 126 -11.79 10.21 1.14
C ASP A 126 -12.44 9.80 -0.18
N LEU A 127 -12.62 8.50 -0.39
CA LEU A 127 -13.19 7.93 -1.62
C LEU A 127 -14.71 7.88 -1.61
N PHE A 128 -15.33 7.75 -0.44
CA PHE A 128 -16.74 7.41 -0.34
C PHE A 128 -17.59 8.53 0.23
N GLU A 129 -18.82 8.62 -0.26
CA GLU A 129 -19.84 9.54 0.26
C GLU A 129 -20.58 8.87 1.42
N GLY A 130 -20.87 9.66 2.46
CA GLY A 130 -21.69 9.22 3.58
C GLY A 130 -21.45 10.04 4.82
N SER A 131 -22.53 10.36 5.54
CA SER A 131 -22.46 11.07 6.82
C SER A 131 -22.01 10.15 7.96
N SER A 132 -22.01 8.83 7.73
CA SER A 132 -21.51 7.83 8.66
C SER A 132 -20.62 6.82 7.94
N GLU A 133 -19.53 6.41 8.58
CA GLU A 133 -18.65 5.35 8.09
C GLU A 133 -19.39 4.03 7.82
N GLY A 134 -20.59 3.84 8.44
CA GLY A 134 -21.38 2.63 8.30
C GLY A 134 -21.96 2.39 6.91
N ASP A 135 -22.32 3.44 6.17
CA ASP A 135 -23.08 3.28 4.92
C ASP A 135 -22.24 2.66 3.80
N TRP A 136 -21.06 3.22 3.53
CA TRP A 136 -20.19 2.69 2.48
C TRP A 136 -19.46 1.40 2.89
N LEU A 137 -19.19 1.22 4.20
CA LEU A 137 -18.62 -0.03 4.73
C LEU A 137 -19.57 -1.20 4.48
N ALA A 138 -20.87 -1.05 4.75
CA ALA A 138 -21.87 -2.09 4.52
C ALA A 138 -21.94 -2.51 3.03
N VAL A 139 -21.76 -1.55 2.10
CA VAL A 139 -21.70 -1.88 0.67
C VAL A 139 -20.43 -2.67 0.36
N LEU A 140 -19.27 -2.26 0.88
CA LEU A 140 -18.02 -2.97 0.67
C LEU A 140 -18.06 -4.38 1.28
N GLU A 141 -18.61 -4.55 2.47
CA GLU A 141 -18.78 -5.85 3.12
C GLU A 141 -19.62 -6.78 2.26
N LYS A 142 -20.76 -6.28 1.74
CA LYS A 142 -21.62 -7.05 0.84
C LYS A 142 -20.89 -7.49 -0.45
N GLU A 143 -20.08 -6.62 -1.03
CA GLU A 143 -19.30 -6.99 -2.22
C GLU A 143 -18.19 -8.00 -1.89
N LEU A 144 -17.62 -7.94 -0.70
CA LEU A 144 -16.67 -8.94 -0.21
C LEU A 144 -17.33 -10.28 0.06
N GLU A 145 -18.57 -10.31 0.56
CA GLU A 145 -19.36 -11.54 0.70
C GLU A 145 -19.53 -12.25 -0.64
N VAL A 146 -19.90 -11.48 -1.66
CA VAL A 146 -20.02 -12.02 -3.04
C VAL A 146 -18.69 -12.56 -3.55
N ALA A 147 -17.56 -11.99 -3.12
CA ALA A 147 -16.23 -12.46 -3.45
C ALA A 147 -15.75 -13.67 -2.62
N GLY A 148 -16.59 -14.24 -1.74
CA GLY A 148 -16.29 -15.43 -0.94
C GLY A 148 -15.36 -15.18 0.25
N VAL A 149 -15.28 -13.94 0.73
CA VAL A 149 -14.40 -13.60 1.87
C VAL A 149 -14.98 -14.06 3.21
N GLN A 150 -16.30 -14.16 3.32
CA GLN A 150 -16.99 -14.54 4.56
C GLN A 150 -16.83 -16.01 4.99
N GLU A 151 -16.52 -16.90 4.07
CA GLU A 151 -16.36 -18.33 4.41
C GLU A 151 -15.21 -18.59 5.42
N TRP A 152 -14.44 -17.54 5.79
CA TRP A 152 -13.15 -17.72 6.46
C TRP A 152 -13.11 -17.19 7.89
N THR A 153 -14.06 -16.33 8.31
CA THR A 153 -14.08 -15.83 9.70
C THR A 153 -15.50 -15.47 10.15
N GLU A 154 -16.03 -16.16 11.14
CA GLU A 154 -17.33 -15.88 11.76
C GLU A 154 -17.43 -14.48 12.42
N ASN A 155 -16.32 -13.77 12.56
CA ASN A 155 -16.23 -12.48 13.28
C ASN A 155 -15.50 -11.39 12.49
N TYR A 156 -15.40 -11.50 11.16
CA TYR A 156 -14.74 -10.48 10.37
C TYR A 156 -15.65 -9.27 10.17
N SER A 157 -15.18 -8.08 10.51
CA SER A 157 -15.79 -6.82 10.11
C SER A 157 -14.78 -5.93 9.39
N LEU A 158 -15.20 -5.32 8.31
CA LEU A 158 -14.37 -4.37 7.59
C LEU A 158 -14.20 -3.10 8.43
N LYS A 159 -12.96 -2.59 8.52
CA LYS A 159 -12.66 -1.36 9.26
C LYS A 159 -12.45 -0.20 8.28
N PRO A 160 -12.83 1.04 8.67
CA PRO A 160 -12.59 2.24 7.85
C PRO A 160 -11.11 2.45 7.51
N THR A 161 -10.23 1.99 8.39
CA THR A 161 -8.77 2.06 8.23
C THR A 161 -8.18 0.93 7.39
N ARG A 162 -9.03 0.13 6.71
CA ARG A 162 -8.57 -0.94 5.83
C ARG A 162 -7.62 -0.41 4.77
N GLN A 163 -6.48 -1.07 4.63
CA GLN A 163 -5.52 -0.76 3.57
C GLN A 163 -6.11 -1.12 2.21
N PHE A 164 -5.88 -0.28 1.24
CA PHE A 164 -6.37 -0.46 -0.12
C PHE A 164 -5.41 0.15 -1.13
N PHE A 165 -5.49 -0.30 -2.37
CA PHE A 165 -4.90 0.41 -3.49
C PHE A 165 -5.86 0.41 -4.69
N ILE A 166 -5.67 1.39 -5.55
CA ILE A 166 -6.57 1.69 -6.67
C ILE A 166 -5.96 1.11 -7.94
N THR A 167 -6.75 0.35 -8.70
CA THR A 167 -6.39 -0.14 -10.04
C THR A 167 -7.35 0.40 -11.09
N ARG A 168 -7.09 0.06 -12.35
CA ARG A 168 -8.01 0.40 -13.45
C ARG A 168 -9.33 -0.34 -13.35
N GLU A 169 -9.33 -1.52 -12.83
CA GLU A 169 -10.46 -2.43 -12.75
C GLU A 169 -11.33 -2.17 -11.52
N GLY A 170 -10.75 -1.71 -10.41
CA GLY A 170 -11.46 -1.56 -9.17
C GLY A 170 -10.58 -1.12 -8.00
N LEU A 171 -11.20 -1.19 -6.83
CA LEU A 171 -10.57 -0.98 -5.54
C LEU A 171 -10.09 -2.33 -5.00
N ASN A 172 -8.80 -2.45 -4.73
CA ASN A 172 -8.23 -3.63 -4.08
C ASN A 172 -8.12 -3.40 -2.58
N LEU A 173 -8.87 -4.17 -1.81
CA LEU A 173 -8.80 -4.19 -0.35
C LEU A 173 -7.73 -5.18 0.08
N ILE A 174 -6.80 -4.74 0.90
CA ILE A 174 -5.64 -5.52 1.34
C ILE A 174 -5.95 -6.17 2.68
N PHE A 175 -5.68 -7.47 2.76
CA PHE A 175 -5.79 -8.27 3.97
C PHE A 175 -4.41 -8.77 4.37
N GLN A 176 -4.01 -8.48 5.60
CA GLN A 176 -2.74 -8.93 6.14
C GLN A 176 -2.78 -10.42 6.49
N ARG A 177 -1.63 -10.99 6.77
CA ARG A 177 -1.54 -12.37 7.28
C ARG A 177 -2.46 -12.55 8.50
N TYR A 178 -3.11 -13.70 8.60
CA TYR A 178 -4.08 -14.10 9.64
C TYR A 178 -5.44 -13.36 9.61
N GLU A 179 -5.63 -12.35 8.79
CA GLU A 179 -6.92 -11.63 8.76
C GLU A 179 -8.05 -12.46 8.10
N LEU A 180 -7.71 -13.26 7.09
CA LEU A 180 -8.66 -14.15 6.40
C LEU A 180 -8.36 -15.65 6.67
N GLY A 181 -7.74 -15.98 7.78
CA GLY A 181 -7.35 -17.33 8.16
C GLY A 181 -5.99 -17.75 7.62
N GLY A 182 -5.24 -18.53 8.38
CA GLY A 182 -3.95 -19.11 8.02
C GLY A 182 -2.80 -18.12 7.72
N TYR A 183 -1.59 -18.58 7.95
CA TYR A 183 -0.36 -17.78 7.80
C TYR A 183 -0.13 -17.27 6.36
N TYR A 184 -0.57 -18.03 5.35
CA TYR A 184 -0.34 -17.68 3.94
C TYR A 184 -1.49 -16.94 3.28
N SER A 185 -2.51 -16.55 4.04
CA SER A 185 -3.73 -15.94 3.48
C SER A 185 -3.62 -14.43 3.22
N GLN A 186 -2.41 -13.88 3.21
CA GLN A 186 -2.23 -12.50 2.79
C GLN A 186 -2.68 -12.33 1.35
N THR A 187 -3.65 -11.48 1.11
CA THR A 187 -4.29 -11.32 -0.19
C THR A 187 -4.91 -9.95 -0.37
N SER A 188 -5.17 -9.58 -1.59
CA SER A 188 -6.06 -8.47 -1.92
C SER A 188 -7.35 -8.99 -2.54
N LYS A 189 -8.45 -8.30 -2.31
CA LYS A 189 -9.75 -8.56 -2.91
C LYS A 189 -10.21 -7.35 -3.68
N MET A 190 -10.39 -7.53 -4.97
CA MET A 190 -10.79 -6.46 -5.87
C MET A 190 -12.31 -6.32 -5.90
N VAL A 191 -12.79 -5.11 -5.66
CA VAL A 191 -14.18 -4.71 -5.85
C VAL A 191 -14.26 -3.83 -7.09
N PRO A 192 -14.96 -4.25 -8.15
CA PRO A 192 -15.02 -3.53 -9.42
C PRO A 192 -15.69 -2.16 -9.29
N TRP A 193 -15.24 -1.17 -10.07
CA TRP A 193 -15.77 0.20 -10.02
C TRP A 193 -17.26 0.31 -10.32
N ASN A 194 -17.81 -0.53 -11.20
CA ASN A 194 -19.24 -0.54 -11.51
C ASN A 194 -20.11 -0.93 -10.30
N ARG A 195 -19.54 -1.61 -9.29
CA ARG A 195 -20.21 -1.94 -8.03
C ARG A 195 -20.12 -0.82 -7.00
N LEU A 196 -19.10 0.02 -7.10
CA LEU A 196 -18.80 1.08 -6.14
C LEU A 196 -19.30 2.46 -6.57
N ASN A 197 -19.63 2.64 -7.86
CA ASN A 197 -19.92 3.95 -8.43
C ASN A 197 -21.01 4.74 -7.69
N SER A 198 -22.00 4.06 -7.11
CA SER A 198 -23.12 4.72 -6.38
C SER A 198 -22.73 5.26 -5.00
N ILE A 199 -21.59 4.87 -4.46
CA ILE A 199 -21.11 5.28 -3.15
C ILE A 199 -19.84 6.11 -3.21
N LEU A 200 -19.29 6.33 -4.41
CA LEU A 200 -18.10 7.18 -4.56
C LEU A 200 -18.46 8.65 -4.26
N LYS A 201 -17.59 9.30 -3.50
CA LYS A 201 -17.71 10.72 -3.21
C LYS A 201 -17.64 11.51 -4.51
N PRO A 202 -18.63 12.37 -4.83
CA PRO A 202 -18.66 13.11 -6.09
C PRO A 202 -17.46 14.08 -6.20
N ASP A 203 -17.12 14.42 -7.44
CA ASP A 203 -16.10 15.42 -7.79
C ASP A 203 -14.67 15.15 -7.30
N THR A 204 -14.38 13.94 -6.83
CA THR A 204 -12.99 13.56 -6.53
C THR A 204 -12.23 13.20 -7.83
N PRO A 205 -10.89 13.28 -7.84
CA PRO A 205 -10.10 12.82 -8.99
C PRO A 205 -10.38 11.37 -9.38
N VAL A 206 -10.59 10.51 -8.39
CA VAL A 206 -10.89 9.09 -8.60
C VAL A 206 -12.26 8.94 -9.24
N THR A 207 -13.29 9.61 -8.71
CA THR A 207 -14.67 9.50 -9.21
C THR A 207 -14.78 10.02 -10.65
N ARG A 208 -14.21 11.20 -10.95
CA ARG A 208 -14.19 11.73 -12.32
C ARG A 208 -13.55 10.76 -13.31
N TRP A 209 -12.46 10.11 -12.90
CA TRP A 209 -11.80 9.12 -13.74
C TRP A 209 -12.65 7.86 -13.90
N VAL A 210 -13.24 7.31 -12.83
CA VAL A 210 -14.12 6.12 -12.86
C VAL A 210 -15.32 6.36 -13.78
N GLU A 211 -16.01 7.48 -13.65
CA GLU A 211 -17.15 7.83 -14.50
C GLU A 211 -16.78 7.87 -15.97
N LYS A 212 -15.63 8.46 -16.30
CA LYS A 212 -15.11 8.51 -17.67
C LYS A 212 -14.79 7.12 -18.23
N GLU A 213 -14.22 6.23 -17.41
CA GLU A 213 -13.91 4.87 -17.85
C GLU A 213 -15.19 4.03 -18.03
N LEU A 214 -16.14 4.13 -17.12
CA LEU A 214 -17.42 3.42 -17.23
C LEU A 214 -18.26 3.90 -18.44
N GLN A 215 -18.15 5.18 -18.82
CA GLN A 215 -18.80 5.69 -20.04
C GLN A 215 -18.22 5.10 -21.33
N LYS A 216 -16.92 4.80 -21.38
CA LYS A 216 -16.27 4.18 -22.53
C LYS A 216 -16.67 2.72 -22.76
N GLN A 217 -17.18 2.06 -21.72
CA GLN A 217 -17.57 0.65 -21.78
C GLN A 217 -19.04 0.44 -22.19
N ARG A 218 -19.81 1.52 -22.34
CA ARG A 218 -21.20 1.53 -22.81
C ARG A 218 -21.26 1.78 -24.31
#